data_73067399415a7f6f5b38f1e1df60945a
#
_entry.id   73067399415a7f6f5b38f1e1df60945a
#
_cell.length_a   1.000
_cell.length_b   1.000
_cell.length_c   1.000
_cell.angle_alpha   90.00
_cell.angle_beta   90.00
_cell.angle_gamma   90.00
#
_symmetry.space_group_name_H-M   'P 1'
#
loop_
_entity.id
_entity.type
_entity.pdbx_description
1 polymer ?
#
loop_
_entity_poly.entity_id
_entity_poly.type
_entity_poly.pdbx_seq_one_letter_code
_entity_poly.pdbx_strand_id
1 'polypeptide(L)'
;MRKELEGRLVNLAQRINQLCKKLDGSFISEHLSKQIIRSSTSAALNYGEAQGAESKADFTHKVSIILKELRETQISLKLLSDSVKENAKDDMNFCNDECAQLVAIFHKTVITAKSNK
;
A
#
# COMPACT_ATOMS: atom_id res chain seq x y z
N MET A 1 10.17 -9.26 12.39
CA MET A 1 9.51 -9.32 11.06
C MET A 1 8.12 -8.67 11.07
N ARG A 2 7.24 -9.16 11.93
CA ARG A 2 5.84 -8.65 11.94
C ARG A 2 5.73 -7.17 12.25
N LYS A 3 6.43 -6.71 13.30
CA LYS A 3 6.44 -5.29 13.67
C LYS A 3 7.09 -4.43 12.59
N GLU A 4 8.11 -4.97 11.94
CA GLU A 4 8.79 -4.28 10.86
C GLU A 4 7.85 -4.05 9.66
N LEU A 5 7.14 -5.10 9.25
CA LEU A 5 6.18 -4.99 8.15
C LEU A 5 5.01 -4.07 8.51
N GLU A 6 4.51 -4.17 9.73
CA GLU A 6 3.46 -3.28 10.20
C GLU A 6 3.92 -1.83 10.10
N GLY A 7 5.11 -1.54 10.60
CA GLY A 7 5.68 -0.19 10.56
C GLY A 7 5.87 0.30 9.14
N ARG A 8 6.29 -0.56 8.22
CA ARG A 8 6.47 -0.19 6.82
C ARG A 8 5.14 0.15 6.15
N LEU A 9 4.10 -0.63 6.41
CA LEU A 9 2.78 -0.38 5.85
C LEU A 9 2.18 0.92 6.39
N VAL A 10 2.30 1.14 7.70
CA VAL A 10 1.85 2.39 8.32
C VAL A 10 2.60 3.58 7.76
N ASN A 11 3.92 3.47 7.67
CA ASN A 11 4.76 4.56 7.16
C ASN A 11 4.42 4.87 5.69
N LEU A 12 4.19 3.84 4.87
CA LEU A 12 3.79 4.06 3.48
C LEU A 12 2.49 4.87 3.41
N ALA A 13 1.48 4.49 4.19
CA ALA A 13 0.21 5.22 4.21
C ALA A 13 0.41 6.68 4.65
N GLN A 14 1.25 6.90 5.66
CA GLN A 14 1.56 8.26 6.13
C GLN A 14 2.27 9.09 5.07
N ARG A 15 3.25 8.49 4.38
CA ARG A 15 3.97 9.19 3.31
C ARG A 15 3.07 9.48 2.12
N ILE A 16 2.15 8.57 1.82
CA ILE A 16 1.15 8.80 0.77
C ILE A 16 0.25 9.99 1.13
N ASN A 17 -0.16 10.09 2.39
CA ASN A 17 -0.94 11.24 2.83
C ASN A 17 -0.15 12.55 2.64
N GLN A 18 1.14 12.55 2.97
CA GLN A 18 2.01 13.71 2.76
C GLN A 18 2.12 14.06 1.27
N LEU A 19 2.28 13.04 0.42
CA LEU A 19 2.33 13.22 -1.02
C LEU A 19 1.03 13.87 -1.53
N CYS A 20 -0.11 13.38 -1.09
CA CYS A 20 -1.40 13.88 -1.55
C CYS A 20 -1.61 15.35 -1.21
N LYS A 21 -1.06 15.82 -0.10
CA LYS A 21 -1.14 17.24 0.29
C LYS A 21 -0.38 18.16 -0.64
N LYS A 22 0.55 17.62 -1.42
CA LYS A 22 1.45 18.39 -2.28
C LYS A 22 1.12 18.27 -3.77
N LEU A 23 -0.02 17.67 -4.12
CA LEU A 23 -0.42 17.49 -5.50
C LEU A 23 -1.02 18.78 -6.07
N ASP A 24 -1.23 18.78 -7.39
CA ASP A 24 -1.61 19.99 -8.14
C ASP A 24 -3.09 20.40 -8.02
N GLY A 25 -3.92 19.61 -7.35
CA GLY A 25 -5.34 19.94 -7.16
C GLY A 25 -6.22 19.69 -8.39
N SER A 26 -5.70 19.02 -9.42
CA SER A 26 -6.48 18.66 -10.59
C SER A 26 -7.57 17.64 -10.26
N PHE A 27 -8.53 17.45 -11.16
CA PHE A 27 -9.59 16.45 -10.96
C PHE A 27 -9.01 15.07 -10.71
N ILE A 28 -8.01 14.67 -11.52
CA ILE A 28 -7.42 13.34 -11.37
C ILE A 28 -6.69 13.21 -10.05
N SER A 29 -5.96 14.24 -9.61
CA SER A 29 -5.24 14.16 -8.35
C SER A 29 -6.18 14.09 -7.15
N GLU A 30 -7.30 14.82 -7.18
CA GLU A 30 -8.29 14.75 -6.12
C GLU A 30 -8.95 13.37 -6.05
N HIS A 31 -9.33 12.83 -7.20
CA HIS A 31 -9.94 11.51 -7.27
C HIS A 31 -8.98 10.43 -6.79
N LEU A 32 -7.76 10.44 -7.31
CA LEU A 32 -6.76 9.42 -6.97
C LEU A 32 -6.25 9.55 -5.54
N SER A 33 -6.21 10.77 -4.99
CA SER A 33 -5.84 10.96 -3.58
C SER A 33 -6.77 10.17 -2.66
N LYS A 34 -8.07 10.22 -2.90
CA LYS A 34 -9.03 9.46 -2.11
C LYS A 34 -8.82 7.96 -2.27
N GLN A 35 -8.61 7.50 -3.49
CA GLN A 35 -8.41 6.08 -3.79
C GLN A 35 -7.12 5.56 -3.17
N ILE A 36 -6.03 6.30 -3.30
CA ILE A 36 -4.73 5.83 -2.82
C ILE A 36 -4.64 5.86 -1.29
N ILE A 37 -5.28 6.85 -0.65
CA ILE A 37 -5.36 6.88 0.81
C ILE A 37 -6.17 5.69 1.29
N ARG A 38 -7.30 5.38 0.65
CA ARG A 38 -8.11 4.23 0.99
C ARG A 38 -7.32 2.93 0.84
N SER A 39 -6.66 2.72 -0.30
CA SER A 39 -5.98 1.45 -0.55
C SER A 39 -4.77 1.26 0.36
N SER A 40 -3.97 2.31 0.60
CA SER A 40 -2.80 2.20 1.45
C SER A 40 -3.15 2.00 2.92
N THR A 41 -4.18 2.68 3.41
CA THR A 41 -4.64 2.49 4.79
C THR A 41 -5.29 1.13 4.96
N SER A 42 -6.05 0.66 3.96
CA SER A 42 -6.65 -0.68 3.99
C SER A 42 -5.57 -1.77 4.09
N ALA A 43 -4.46 -1.61 3.35
CA ALA A 43 -3.36 -2.57 3.44
C ALA A 43 -2.83 -2.67 4.87
N ALA A 44 -2.60 -1.55 5.53
CA ALA A 44 -2.09 -1.52 6.90
C ALA A 44 -3.09 -2.13 7.88
N LEU A 45 -4.38 -1.76 7.75
CA LEU A 45 -5.42 -2.27 8.65
C LEU A 45 -5.60 -3.78 8.50
N ASN A 46 -5.60 -4.28 7.27
CA ASN A 46 -5.73 -5.71 7.03
C ASN A 46 -4.53 -6.49 7.55
N TYR A 47 -3.35 -5.90 7.55
CA TYR A 47 -2.19 -6.56 8.14
C TYR A 47 -2.35 -6.74 9.64
N GLY A 48 -2.86 -5.72 10.34
CA GLY A 48 -3.19 -5.84 11.75
C GLY A 48 -4.18 -6.98 12.01
N GLU A 49 -5.21 -7.08 11.17
CA GLU A 49 -6.19 -8.15 11.29
C GLU A 49 -5.60 -9.53 10.97
N ALA A 50 -4.69 -9.58 9.98
CA ALA A 50 -4.05 -10.85 9.60
C ALA A 50 -3.26 -11.45 10.76
N GLN A 51 -2.65 -10.61 11.58
CA GLN A 51 -1.87 -11.07 12.73
C GLN A 51 -2.73 -11.71 13.80
N GLY A 52 -4.02 -11.34 13.86
CA GLY A 52 -4.99 -11.95 14.76
C GLY A 52 -5.86 -13.00 14.09
N ALA A 53 -5.45 -13.49 12.93
CA ALA A 53 -6.26 -14.43 12.15
C ALA A 53 -6.54 -15.72 12.95
N GLU A 54 -7.78 -16.18 12.87
CA GLU A 54 -8.25 -17.35 13.62
C GLU A 54 -7.92 -18.68 12.96
N SER A 55 -7.55 -18.66 11.68
CA SER A 55 -7.25 -19.86 10.91
C SER A 55 -6.30 -19.54 9.77
N LYS A 56 -5.72 -20.60 9.17
CA LYS A 56 -4.88 -20.43 7.98
C LYS A 56 -5.68 -19.83 6.81
N ALA A 57 -6.93 -20.25 6.66
CA ALA A 57 -7.79 -19.71 5.62
C ALA A 57 -8.03 -18.23 5.82
N ASP A 58 -8.29 -17.81 7.05
CA ASP A 58 -8.48 -16.39 7.37
C ASP A 58 -7.21 -15.58 7.11
N PHE A 59 -6.05 -16.11 7.54
CA PHE A 59 -4.76 -15.45 7.28
C PHE A 59 -4.51 -15.30 5.77
N THR A 60 -4.70 -16.39 5.00
CA THR A 60 -4.50 -16.38 3.55
C THR A 60 -5.41 -15.34 2.89
N HIS A 61 -6.66 -15.27 3.33
CA HIS A 61 -7.62 -14.30 2.81
C HIS A 61 -7.15 -12.87 3.09
N LYS A 62 -6.71 -12.59 4.32
CA LYS A 62 -6.25 -11.26 4.70
C LYS A 62 -5.01 -10.82 3.94
N VAL A 63 -4.00 -11.70 3.79
CA VAL A 63 -2.79 -11.32 3.05
C VAL A 63 -3.08 -11.15 1.57
N SER A 64 -4.05 -11.87 1.03
CA SER A 64 -4.48 -11.67 -0.36
C SER A 64 -5.11 -10.30 -0.57
N ILE A 65 -5.89 -9.82 0.40
CA ILE A 65 -6.45 -8.47 0.36
C ILE A 65 -5.34 -7.43 0.42
N ILE A 66 -4.35 -7.62 1.30
CA ILE A 66 -3.22 -6.70 1.41
C ILE A 66 -2.51 -6.57 0.08
N LEU A 67 -2.21 -7.69 -0.58
CA LEU A 67 -1.55 -7.67 -1.88
C LEU A 67 -2.38 -6.91 -2.92
N LYS A 68 -3.68 -7.15 -2.96
CA LYS A 68 -4.59 -6.47 -3.86
C LYS A 68 -4.55 -4.94 -3.62
N GLU A 69 -4.64 -4.53 -2.37
CA GLU A 69 -4.63 -3.11 -2.02
C GLU A 69 -3.30 -2.43 -2.34
N LEU A 70 -2.19 -3.14 -2.13
CA LEU A 70 -0.88 -2.61 -2.48
C LEU A 70 -0.72 -2.46 -3.99
N ARG A 71 -1.28 -3.38 -4.78
CA ARG A 71 -1.26 -3.25 -6.24
C ARG A 71 -2.10 -2.08 -6.71
N GLU A 72 -3.26 -1.84 -6.08
CA GLU A 72 -4.04 -0.64 -6.36
C GLU A 72 -3.25 0.62 -6.05
N THR A 73 -2.56 0.63 -4.90
CA THR A 73 -1.70 1.75 -4.50
C THR A 73 -0.62 1.99 -5.54
N GLN A 74 0.01 0.92 -6.02
CA GLN A 74 1.08 1.01 -7.01
C GLN A 74 0.59 1.62 -8.33
N ILE A 75 -0.56 1.19 -8.81
CA ILE A 75 -1.15 1.73 -10.03
C ILE A 75 -1.56 3.20 -9.83
N SER A 76 -2.14 3.52 -8.67
CA SER A 76 -2.52 4.90 -8.36
C SER A 76 -1.31 5.84 -8.38
N LEU A 77 -0.17 5.37 -7.84
CA LEU A 77 1.07 6.15 -7.88
C LEU A 77 1.50 6.43 -9.31
N LYS A 78 1.40 5.44 -10.19
CA LYS A 78 1.74 5.63 -11.61
C LYS A 78 0.82 6.66 -12.26
N LEU A 79 -0.47 6.58 -11.94
CA LEU A 79 -1.44 7.52 -12.51
C LEU A 79 -1.26 8.94 -11.98
N LEU A 80 -0.72 9.08 -10.76
CA LEU A 80 -0.45 10.39 -10.16
C LEU A 80 0.85 11.04 -10.63
N SER A 81 1.67 10.32 -11.39
CA SER A 81 3.02 10.82 -11.73
C SER A 81 3.02 12.19 -12.40
N ASP A 82 2.01 12.47 -13.23
CA ASP A 82 1.92 13.76 -13.93
C ASP A 82 1.42 14.90 -13.05
N SER A 83 0.87 14.60 -11.88
CA SER A 83 0.36 15.58 -10.91
C SER A 83 1.39 15.98 -9.86
N VAL A 84 2.58 15.39 -9.92
CA VAL A 84 3.63 15.61 -8.92
C VAL A 84 4.49 16.80 -9.28
N LYS A 85 4.58 17.75 -8.35
CA LYS A 85 5.44 18.93 -8.49
C LYS A 85 6.80 18.63 -7.86
N GLU A 86 7.76 19.53 -8.09
CA GLU A 86 9.12 19.38 -7.62
C GLU A 86 9.19 19.11 -6.10
N ASN A 87 8.35 19.80 -5.31
CA ASN A 87 8.37 19.68 -3.86
C ASN A 87 7.84 18.33 -3.35
N ALA A 88 7.28 17.50 -4.23
CA ALA A 88 6.73 16.20 -3.86
C ALA A 88 7.50 15.04 -4.50
N LYS A 89 8.59 15.30 -5.22
CA LYS A 89 9.34 14.23 -5.91
C LYS A 89 9.94 13.22 -4.95
N ASP A 90 10.47 13.67 -3.82
CA ASP A 90 11.05 12.76 -2.84
C ASP A 90 9.99 11.83 -2.26
N ASP A 91 8.82 12.38 -1.96
CA ASP A 91 7.70 11.58 -1.46
C ASP A 91 7.26 10.56 -2.50
N MET A 92 7.14 10.98 -3.77
CA MET A 92 6.73 10.08 -4.85
C MET A 92 7.77 8.97 -5.04
N ASN A 93 9.05 9.30 -5.06
CA ASN A 93 10.10 8.31 -5.24
C ASN A 93 10.12 7.30 -4.09
N PHE A 94 9.98 7.77 -2.86
CA PHE A 94 9.90 6.87 -1.70
C PHE A 94 8.69 5.95 -1.81
N CYS A 95 7.52 6.52 -2.10
CA CYS A 95 6.29 5.73 -2.15
C CYS A 95 6.33 4.68 -3.25
N ASN A 96 6.83 5.04 -4.44
CA ASN A 96 6.97 4.09 -5.55
C ASN A 96 7.89 2.94 -5.17
N ASP A 97 9.05 3.25 -4.60
CA ASP A 97 10.05 2.26 -4.25
C ASP A 97 9.56 1.34 -3.13
N GLU A 98 9.04 1.94 -2.08
CA GLU A 98 8.56 1.17 -0.92
C GLU A 98 7.35 0.31 -1.28
N CYS A 99 6.43 0.84 -2.06
CA CYS A 99 5.25 0.08 -2.49
C CYS A 99 5.66 -1.12 -3.34
N ALA A 100 6.61 -0.94 -4.26
CA ALA A 100 7.11 -2.04 -5.09
C ALA A 100 7.72 -3.15 -4.23
N GLN A 101 8.50 -2.78 -3.22
CA GLN A 101 9.08 -3.76 -2.31
C GLN A 101 8.01 -4.51 -1.52
N LEU A 102 7.02 -3.79 -1.01
CA LEU A 102 5.94 -4.40 -0.24
C LEU A 102 5.07 -5.33 -1.11
N VAL A 103 4.81 -4.95 -2.36
CA VAL A 103 4.10 -5.81 -3.31
C VAL A 103 4.87 -7.14 -3.47
N ALA A 104 6.19 -7.07 -3.65
CA ALA A 104 7.01 -8.27 -3.80
C ALA A 104 6.95 -9.15 -2.55
N ILE A 105 7.05 -8.55 -1.37
CA ILE A 105 6.99 -9.28 -0.11
C ILE A 105 5.63 -9.99 0.04
N PHE A 106 4.54 -9.28 -0.16
CA PHE A 106 3.21 -9.86 0.03
C PHE A 106 2.82 -10.82 -1.08
N HIS A 107 3.33 -10.62 -2.30
CA HIS A 107 3.17 -11.63 -3.35
C HIS A 107 3.74 -12.97 -2.91
N LYS A 108 4.97 -12.95 -2.38
CA LYS A 108 5.61 -14.16 -1.87
C LYS A 108 4.86 -14.72 -0.67
N THR A 109 4.39 -13.88 0.23
CA THR A 109 3.61 -14.29 1.39
C THR A 109 2.33 -15.03 0.99
N VAL A 110 1.62 -14.51 -0.01
CA VAL A 110 0.39 -15.15 -0.52
C VAL A 110 0.70 -16.52 -1.11
N ILE A 111 1.75 -16.62 -1.93
CA ILE A 111 2.14 -17.89 -2.53
C ILE A 111 2.45 -18.92 -1.44
N THR A 112 3.25 -18.53 -0.45
CA THR A 112 3.60 -19.41 0.67
C THR A 112 2.36 -19.84 1.45
N ALA A 113 1.48 -18.89 1.78
CA ALA A 113 0.26 -19.20 2.53
C ALA A 113 -0.63 -20.20 1.79
N LYS A 114 -0.77 -20.03 0.47
CA LYS A 114 -1.60 -20.94 -0.33
C LYS A 114 -0.99 -22.31 -0.47
N SER A 115 0.32 -22.43 -0.49
CA SER A 115 0.99 -23.73 -0.66
C SER A 115 1.04 -24.56 0.63
N ASN A 116 0.77 -23.95 1.77
CA ASN A 116 0.83 -24.59 3.10
C ASN A 116 -0.52 -25.11 3.56
N LYS A 117 -1.36 -25.52 2.66
CA LYS A 117 -2.69 -26.04 3.00
C LYS A 117 -2.67 -27.38 3.72
#